data_331e33ee8af4864f33aad872386484db
#
_entry.id   331e33ee8af4864f33aad872386484db
#
_cell.length_a   1.000
_cell.length_b   1.000
_cell.length_c   1.000
_cell.angle_alpha   90.00
_cell.angle_beta   90.00
_cell.angle_gamma   90.00
#
_symmetry.space_group_name_H-M   'P 1'
#
loop_
_entity.id
_entity.type
_entity.pdbx_description
1 polymer ?
#
loop_
_entity_poly.entity_id
_entity_poly.type
_entity_poly.pdbx_seq_one_letter_code
_entity_poly.pdbx_strand_id
1 'polypeptide(L)'
;MTGTEPKPLLAVLSGKPVTPTPIWLMRQAGRYLSEYRDLRAKAGDFMTLCFTPDFATEVTLQPIRRFGFDAAILFSDILVIPHALGQRLWFAEGEGPKLEKFGPADFAKMKAASANTLLAPVFETVSRVKATLPRNVTLIGFAGAPWTVANYMVAGGSSDDSEDLRRFAATHPADLDGLMETLVEATALYLIEQVRAGAEVLQIFESWGGAIPAGMVDRYSVEPIRKIISRVRNSYPSIPFIVFPRGSGMHLSAYTERTGANGVSIDFQTSLAKARSIMSPTLATQGNLDPMVLAVGGEAQSSAISQILEQTAGTPHIFNLGHGIRQETPIRHVENMIAQVRASR
;
A
#
# COMPACT_ATOMS: atom_id res chain seq x y z
N MET A 1 26.38 -20.15 -15.38
CA MET A 1 25.28 -19.18 -15.18
C MET A 1 24.55 -19.64 -13.91
N THR A 2 24.92 -19.13 -12.76
CA THR A 2 24.18 -19.38 -11.50
C THR A 2 22.94 -18.49 -11.54
N GLY A 3 21.86 -19.03 -12.08
CA GLY A 3 20.56 -18.36 -12.05
C GLY A 3 20.13 -18.23 -10.60
N THR A 4 20.20 -17.03 -10.05
CA THR A 4 19.56 -16.73 -8.75
C THR A 4 18.06 -16.97 -8.94
N GLU A 5 17.51 -17.90 -8.15
CA GLU A 5 16.07 -18.11 -8.14
C GLU A 5 15.36 -16.76 -7.90
N PRO A 6 14.25 -16.49 -8.61
CA PRO A 6 13.53 -15.24 -8.42
C PRO A 6 13.01 -15.17 -6.98
N LYS A 7 13.03 -13.98 -6.38
CA LYS A 7 12.47 -13.76 -5.04
C LYS A 7 11.01 -14.24 -5.01
N PRO A 8 10.56 -14.90 -3.91
CA PRO A 8 9.23 -15.51 -3.86
C PRO A 8 8.09 -14.57 -4.24
N LEU A 9 8.10 -13.33 -3.75
CA LEU A 9 7.08 -12.34 -4.08
C LEU A 9 7.07 -11.98 -5.57
N LEU A 10 8.24 -11.81 -6.20
CA LEU A 10 8.36 -11.52 -7.62
C LEU A 10 7.89 -12.69 -8.48
N ALA A 11 8.16 -13.92 -8.06
CA ALA A 11 7.66 -15.11 -8.75
C ALA A 11 6.13 -15.16 -8.73
N VAL A 12 5.50 -14.89 -7.58
CA VAL A 12 4.04 -14.79 -7.47
C VAL A 12 3.49 -13.69 -8.41
N LEU A 13 4.09 -12.51 -8.43
CA LEU A 13 3.65 -11.40 -9.28
C LEU A 13 3.92 -11.63 -10.78
N SER A 14 4.73 -12.64 -11.14
CA SER A 14 4.85 -13.14 -12.51
C SER A 14 3.80 -14.19 -12.88
N GLY A 15 2.81 -14.45 -12.03
CA GLY A 15 1.73 -15.39 -12.25
C GLY A 15 2.04 -16.84 -11.84
N LYS A 16 3.09 -17.09 -11.06
CA LYS A 16 3.50 -18.43 -10.63
C LYS A 16 3.09 -18.69 -9.18
N PRO A 17 2.46 -19.84 -8.87
CA PRO A 17 2.29 -20.26 -7.48
C PRO A 17 3.67 -20.54 -6.87
N VAL A 18 3.83 -20.20 -5.59
CA VAL A 18 5.07 -20.42 -4.81
C VAL A 18 4.72 -21.09 -3.50
N THR A 19 5.50 -22.09 -3.12
CA THR A 19 5.34 -22.84 -1.86
C THR A 19 6.67 -22.83 -1.09
N PRO A 20 6.67 -22.47 0.20
CA PRO A 20 5.54 -21.93 0.97
C PRO A 20 5.09 -20.56 0.44
N THR A 21 3.82 -20.23 0.68
CA THR A 21 3.25 -18.94 0.25
C THR A 21 4.04 -17.76 0.85
N PRO A 22 4.53 -16.82 0.03
CA PRO A 22 5.26 -15.67 0.55
C PRO A 22 4.36 -14.77 1.39
N ILE A 23 4.93 -14.21 2.47
CA ILE A 23 4.20 -13.45 3.49
C ILE A 23 4.89 -12.12 3.82
N TRP A 24 4.08 -11.07 3.90
CA TRP A 24 4.39 -9.80 4.53
C TRP A 24 3.10 -9.16 5.07
N LEU A 25 3.17 -8.12 5.88
CA LEU A 25 1.98 -7.50 6.46
C LEU A 25 1.88 -6.00 6.17
N MET A 26 0.71 -5.55 5.78
CA MET A 26 0.40 -4.11 5.76
C MET A 26 0.55 -3.52 7.16
N ARG A 27 1.31 -2.42 7.27
CA ARG A 27 1.71 -1.76 8.53
C ARG A 27 2.59 -2.64 9.41
N GLN A 28 3.37 -3.57 8.83
CA GLN A 28 4.27 -4.46 9.57
C GLN A 28 5.27 -3.73 10.47
N ALA A 29 5.71 -2.53 10.09
CA ALA A 29 6.38 -1.60 10.98
C ALA A 29 5.31 -0.73 11.65
N GLY A 30 5.09 -0.92 12.95
CA GLY A 30 3.97 -0.27 13.60
C GLY A 30 3.96 -0.37 15.13
N ARG A 31 2.98 0.29 15.74
CA ARG A 31 2.87 0.48 17.19
C ARG A 31 2.74 -0.81 18.02
N TYR A 32 2.47 -1.96 17.41
CA TYR A 32 2.46 -3.24 18.11
C TYR A 32 3.89 -3.70 18.48
N LEU A 33 4.93 -3.18 17.79
CA LEU A 33 6.34 -3.44 18.09
C LEU A 33 6.88 -2.46 19.14
N SER A 34 7.55 -2.98 20.17
CA SER A 34 8.21 -2.15 21.19
C SER A 34 9.31 -1.28 20.58
N GLU A 35 10.17 -1.87 19.76
CA GLU A 35 11.27 -1.18 19.09
C GLU A 35 10.79 -0.05 18.16
N TYR A 36 9.62 -0.19 17.55
CA TYR A 36 8.98 0.90 16.80
C TYR A 36 8.57 2.04 17.72
N ARG A 37 7.91 1.72 18.85
CA ARG A 37 7.47 2.76 19.80
C ARG A 37 8.66 3.54 20.37
N ASP A 38 9.77 2.86 20.67
CA ASP A 38 10.98 3.47 21.20
C ASP A 38 11.60 4.45 20.18
N LEU A 39 11.67 4.02 18.92
CA LEU A 39 12.21 4.86 17.85
C LEU A 39 11.26 6.03 17.51
N ARG A 40 9.96 5.79 17.53
CA ARG A 40 8.93 6.82 17.35
C ARG A 40 9.04 7.93 18.43
N ALA A 41 9.28 7.53 19.67
CA ALA A 41 9.49 8.47 20.77
C ALA A 41 10.76 9.30 20.58
N LYS A 42 11.86 8.69 20.11
CA LYS A 42 13.10 9.40 19.78
C LYS A 42 12.94 10.40 18.63
N ALA A 43 12.14 10.07 17.63
CA ALA A 43 11.88 10.96 16.50
C ALA A 43 11.01 12.17 16.87
N GLY A 44 10.24 12.08 17.95
CA GLY A 44 9.36 13.15 18.43
C GLY A 44 8.03 13.20 17.67
N ASP A 45 8.03 13.42 16.37
CA ASP A 45 6.82 13.45 15.55
C ASP A 45 6.88 12.48 14.37
N PHE A 46 5.73 12.27 13.70
CA PHE A 46 5.61 11.29 12.63
C PHE A 46 6.29 11.73 11.33
N MET A 47 6.28 13.03 11.03
CA MET A 47 6.92 13.55 9.83
C MET A 47 8.44 13.44 9.95
N THR A 48 9.00 13.78 11.11
CA THR A 48 10.43 13.56 11.42
C THR A 48 10.81 12.09 11.24
N LEU A 49 9.96 11.15 11.71
CA LEU A 49 10.20 9.72 11.52
C LEU A 49 10.24 9.32 10.04
N CYS A 50 9.31 9.86 9.21
CA CYS A 50 9.24 9.55 7.79
C CYS A 50 10.33 10.22 6.95
N PHE A 51 10.74 11.44 7.32
CA PHE A 51 11.68 12.25 6.54
C PHE A 51 13.13 12.20 7.05
N THR A 52 13.42 11.41 8.08
CA THR A 52 14.79 11.13 8.52
C THR A 52 15.20 9.75 8.04
N PRO A 53 16.10 9.64 7.03
CA PRO A 53 16.46 8.37 6.42
C PRO A 53 16.95 7.32 7.41
N ASP A 54 17.71 7.72 8.44
CA ASP A 54 18.18 6.80 9.49
C ASP A 54 17.01 6.16 10.25
N PHE A 55 16.02 6.95 10.66
CA PHE A 55 14.85 6.45 11.37
C PHE A 55 13.95 5.60 10.48
N ALA A 56 13.61 6.09 9.29
CA ALA A 56 12.72 5.39 8.37
C ALA A 56 13.32 4.07 7.87
N THR A 57 14.65 4.02 7.66
CA THR A 57 15.37 2.79 7.32
C THR A 57 15.30 1.78 8.46
N GLU A 58 15.62 2.20 9.69
CA GLU A 58 15.56 1.35 10.87
C GLU A 58 14.17 0.77 11.08
N VAL A 59 13.13 1.61 11.04
CA VAL A 59 11.73 1.19 11.17
C VAL A 59 11.35 0.17 10.11
N THR A 60 11.75 0.40 8.85
CA THR A 60 11.46 -0.53 7.73
C THR A 60 12.07 -1.91 7.97
N LEU A 61 13.26 -1.97 8.55
CA LEU A 61 14.02 -3.22 8.76
C LEU A 61 13.63 -3.99 10.03
N GLN A 62 13.02 -3.33 11.03
CA GLN A 62 12.62 -3.98 12.29
C GLN A 62 11.79 -5.25 12.09
N PRO A 63 10.67 -5.24 11.33
CA PRO A 63 9.86 -6.45 11.14
C PRO A 63 10.59 -7.54 10.32
N ILE A 64 11.51 -7.16 9.44
CA ILE A 64 12.30 -8.13 8.68
C ILE A 64 13.24 -8.90 9.62
N ARG A 65 13.94 -8.19 10.49
CA ARG A 65 14.84 -8.83 11.49
C ARG A 65 14.09 -9.68 12.49
N ARG A 66 12.89 -9.24 12.92
CA ARG A 66 12.10 -9.95 13.93
C ARG A 66 11.41 -11.18 13.38
N PHE A 67 10.80 -11.08 12.20
CA PHE A 67 9.85 -12.08 11.71
C PHE A 67 10.32 -12.83 10.45
N GLY A 68 11.33 -12.33 9.75
CA GLY A 68 11.80 -12.96 8.52
C GLY A 68 10.76 -12.91 7.38
N PHE A 69 10.01 -11.83 7.25
CA PHE A 69 9.08 -11.63 6.13
C PHE A 69 9.76 -11.67 4.76
N ASP A 70 9.02 -12.05 3.73
CA ASP A 70 9.50 -12.16 2.34
C ASP A 70 9.53 -10.81 1.61
N ALA A 71 8.91 -9.79 2.19
CA ALA A 71 8.99 -8.43 1.68
C ALA A 71 9.06 -7.39 2.79
N ALA A 72 9.80 -6.32 2.51
CA ALA A 72 9.79 -5.08 3.26
C ALA A 72 8.99 -4.04 2.47
N ILE A 73 8.03 -3.39 3.10
CA ILE A 73 7.40 -2.19 2.55
C ILE A 73 8.08 -0.96 3.15
N LEU A 74 8.44 -0.01 2.28
CA LEU A 74 8.99 1.28 2.69
C LEU A 74 8.17 1.90 3.82
N PHE A 75 8.82 2.39 4.88
CA PHE A 75 8.15 3.20 5.88
C PHE A 75 8.05 4.65 5.42
N SER A 76 6.84 5.07 5.12
CA SER A 76 6.46 6.42 4.69
C SER A 76 4.95 6.60 4.91
N ASP A 77 4.37 7.67 4.37
CA ASP A 77 2.92 7.91 4.42
C ASP A 77 2.37 8.23 3.02
N ILE A 78 1.08 7.94 2.78
CA ILE A 78 0.42 8.26 1.51
C ILE A 78 0.23 9.77 1.31
N LEU A 79 0.30 10.55 2.39
CA LEU A 79 0.09 12.01 2.38
C LEU A 79 1.39 12.81 2.22
N VAL A 80 2.53 12.14 2.00
CA VAL A 80 3.78 12.85 1.67
C VAL A 80 3.68 13.57 0.33
N ILE A 81 2.83 13.09 -0.60
CA ILE A 81 2.58 13.74 -1.90
C ILE A 81 1.86 15.09 -1.73
N PRO A 82 0.67 15.19 -1.09
CA PRO A 82 0.06 16.51 -0.84
C PRO A 82 0.98 17.45 -0.07
N HIS A 83 1.74 16.94 0.91
CA HIS A 83 2.72 17.75 1.61
C HIS A 83 3.81 18.31 0.66
N ALA A 84 4.33 17.47 -0.22
CA ALA A 84 5.31 17.89 -1.22
C ALA A 84 4.73 18.82 -2.30
N LEU A 85 3.43 18.77 -2.52
CA LEU A 85 2.69 19.71 -3.39
C LEU A 85 2.37 21.05 -2.71
N GLY A 86 2.78 21.24 -1.44
CA GLY A 86 2.65 22.49 -0.70
C GLY A 86 1.47 22.54 0.27
N GLN A 87 0.67 21.48 0.42
CA GLN A 87 -0.38 21.40 1.42
C GLN A 87 0.21 21.00 2.77
N ARG A 88 0.13 21.87 3.79
CA ARG A 88 0.68 21.60 5.10
C ARG A 88 0.04 20.35 5.70
N LEU A 89 0.89 19.42 6.19
CA LEU A 89 0.50 18.17 6.85
C LEU A 89 1.04 18.16 8.28
N TRP A 90 0.22 17.74 9.24
CA TRP A 90 0.63 17.46 10.61
C TRP A 90 -0.17 16.29 11.18
N PHE A 91 0.33 15.71 12.27
CA PHE A 91 -0.34 14.59 12.95
C PHE A 91 -0.76 15.06 14.35
N ALA A 92 -2.07 15.12 14.57
CA ALA A 92 -2.63 15.40 15.89
C ALA A 92 -2.72 14.12 16.71
N GLU A 93 -2.38 14.20 17.99
CA GLU A 93 -2.41 13.06 18.90
C GLU A 93 -3.86 12.54 19.04
N GLY A 94 -4.05 11.23 18.77
CA GLY A 94 -5.37 10.59 18.81
C GLY A 94 -6.29 10.86 17.60
N GLU A 95 -6.00 11.88 16.76
CA GLU A 95 -6.87 12.28 15.64
C GLU A 95 -6.37 11.86 14.25
N GLY A 96 -5.11 11.40 14.16
CA GLY A 96 -4.50 11.02 12.88
C GLY A 96 -3.99 12.21 12.06
N PRO A 97 -3.84 12.04 10.74
CA PRO A 97 -3.32 13.08 9.86
C PRO A 97 -4.32 14.23 9.69
N LYS A 98 -3.80 15.45 9.69
CA LYS A 98 -4.49 16.70 9.38
C LYS A 98 -3.79 17.42 8.25
N LEU A 99 -4.56 17.96 7.34
CA LEU A 99 -4.11 18.77 6.23
C LEU A 99 -4.72 20.17 6.31
N GLU A 100 -3.96 21.17 5.91
CA GLU A 100 -4.48 22.51 5.74
C GLU A 100 -5.64 22.50 4.73
N LYS A 101 -6.72 23.21 5.03
CA LYS A 101 -7.86 23.26 4.09
C LYS A 101 -7.49 24.10 2.87
N PHE A 102 -7.57 23.48 1.71
CA PHE A 102 -7.36 24.11 0.42
C PHE A 102 -8.70 24.19 -0.34
N GLY A 103 -8.85 25.29 -1.13
CA GLY A 103 -9.93 25.43 -2.07
C GLY A 103 -9.49 25.19 -3.52
N PRO A 104 -10.41 25.29 -4.50
CA PRO A 104 -10.08 25.07 -5.93
C PRO A 104 -8.89 25.88 -6.43
N ALA A 105 -8.81 27.17 -6.04
CA ALA A 105 -7.73 28.05 -6.45
C ALA A 105 -6.34 27.65 -5.91
N ASP A 106 -6.28 26.94 -4.79
CA ASP A 106 -5.02 26.45 -4.22
C ASP A 106 -4.58 25.19 -4.94
N PHE A 107 -5.50 24.26 -5.21
CA PHE A 107 -5.22 23.06 -6.00
C PHE A 107 -4.68 23.42 -7.40
N ALA A 108 -5.23 24.45 -8.05
CA ALA A 108 -4.79 24.90 -9.36
C ALA A 108 -3.34 25.42 -9.39
N LYS A 109 -2.77 25.80 -8.24
CA LYS A 109 -1.38 26.27 -8.12
C LYS A 109 -0.36 25.15 -7.93
N MET A 110 -0.81 23.92 -7.62
CA MET A 110 0.08 22.78 -7.37
C MET A 110 0.84 22.39 -8.63
N LYS A 111 2.12 22.08 -8.48
CA LYS A 111 3.02 21.63 -9.55
C LYS A 111 3.62 20.29 -9.21
N ALA A 112 3.23 19.24 -9.92
CA ALA A 112 3.71 17.89 -9.69
C ALA A 112 5.25 17.78 -9.74
N ALA A 113 5.90 18.48 -10.67
CA ALA A 113 7.35 18.43 -10.85
C ALA A 113 8.16 18.95 -9.65
N SER A 114 7.56 19.82 -8.80
CA SER A 114 8.27 20.36 -7.60
C SER A 114 8.29 19.39 -6.41
N ALA A 115 7.46 18.36 -6.41
CA ALA A 115 7.27 17.46 -5.27
C ALA A 115 8.54 16.64 -4.96
N ASN A 116 9.27 16.18 -5.97
CA ASN A 116 10.39 15.25 -5.78
C ASN A 116 11.56 15.82 -4.98
N THR A 117 11.77 17.13 -4.99
CA THR A 117 12.84 17.77 -4.20
C THR A 117 12.60 17.58 -2.69
N LEU A 118 11.36 17.79 -2.23
CA LEU A 118 11.00 17.60 -0.82
C LEU A 118 11.02 16.11 -0.44
N LEU A 119 10.74 15.21 -1.38
CA LEU A 119 10.68 13.77 -1.16
C LEU A 119 12.05 13.06 -1.23
N ALA A 120 13.14 13.78 -1.51
CA ALA A 120 14.50 13.21 -1.58
C ALA A 120 14.89 12.33 -0.37
N PRO A 121 14.56 12.67 0.91
CA PRO A 121 14.85 11.81 2.05
C PRO A 121 14.12 10.46 1.99
N VAL A 122 12.92 10.42 1.40
CA VAL A 122 12.17 9.17 1.22
C VAL A 122 12.88 8.25 0.21
N PHE A 123 13.41 8.81 -0.88
CA PHE A 123 14.18 8.05 -1.88
C PHE A 123 15.52 7.56 -1.31
N GLU A 124 16.16 8.36 -0.48
CA GLU A 124 17.35 7.95 0.25
C GLU A 124 17.06 6.76 1.19
N THR A 125 15.92 6.80 1.89
CA THR A 125 15.46 5.66 2.71
C THR A 125 15.30 4.40 1.87
N VAL A 126 14.68 4.48 0.69
CA VAL A 126 14.55 3.33 -0.24
C VAL A 126 15.92 2.75 -0.57
N SER A 127 16.89 3.60 -0.94
CA SER A 127 18.24 3.17 -1.30
C SER A 127 18.96 2.48 -0.13
N ARG A 128 18.87 3.03 1.07
CA ARG A 128 19.50 2.47 2.29
C ARG A 128 18.87 1.13 2.68
N VAL A 129 17.54 1.04 2.65
CA VAL A 129 16.82 -0.22 2.88
C VAL A 129 17.24 -1.25 1.86
N LYS A 130 17.25 -0.92 0.57
CA LYS A 130 17.65 -1.83 -0.51
C LYS A 130 19.06 -2.38 -0.32
N ALA A 131 20.01 -1.54 0.10
CA ALA A 131 21.39 -1.93 0.36
C ALA A 131 21.53 -2.90 1.55
N THR A 132 20.59 -2.87 2.49
CA THR A 132 20.66 -3.62 3.75
C THR A 132 19.82 -4.91 3.73
N LEU A 133 18.77 -4.98 2.89
CA LEU A 133 17.86 -6.11 2.85
C LEU A 133 18.56 -7.41 2.44
N PRO A 134 18.19 -8.56 3.04
CA PRO A 134 18.58 -9.88 2.55
C PRO A 134 18.20 -10.06 1.07
N ARG A 135 19.04 -10.78 0.32
CA ARG A 135 18.86 -10.93 -1.14
C ARG A 135 17.53 -11.55 -1.57
N ASN A 136 16.93 -12.38 -0.71
CA ASN A 136 15.63 -13.03 -0.95
C ASN A 136 14.42 -12.18 -0.56
N VAL A 137 14.59 -11.07 0.16
CA VAL A 137 13.52 -10.17 0.58
C VAL A 137 13.26 -9.11 -0.49
N THR A 138 12.00 -8.93 -0.88
CA THR A 138 11.58 -7.95 -1.89
C THR A 138 11.31 -6.60 -1.24
N LEU A 139 11.79 -5.51 -1.83
CA LEU A 139 11.47 -4.15 -1.39
C LEU A 139 10.24 -3.62 -2.15
N ILE A 140 9.20 -3.29 -1.40
CA ILE A 140 7.96 -2.71 -1.92
C ILE A 140 7.98 -1.20 -1.68
N GLY A 141 7.89 -0.44 -2.78
CA GLY A 141 7.53 0.98 -2.76
C GLY A 141 6.02 1.15 -2.80
N PHE A 142 5.50 2.30 -2.42
CA PHE A 142 4.06 2.51 -2.44
C PHE A 142 3.63 3.97 -2.59
N ALA A 143 2.36 4.17 -2.92
CA ALA A 143 1.68 5.46 -2.86
C ALA A 143 0.19 5.27 -2.56
N GLY A 144 -0.48 6.34 -2.13
CA GLY A 144 -1.93 6.42 -2.12
C GLY A 144 -2.50 6.59 -3.53
N ALA A 145 -3.65 5.99 -3.81
CA ALA A 145 -4.38 6.25 -5.04
C ALA A 145 -4.92 7.70 -5.05
N PRO A 146 -5.07 8.32 -6.23
CA PRO A 146 -5.49 9.70 -6.33
C PRO A 146 -6.81 10.04 -5.60
N TRP A 147 -7.84 9.20 -5.68
CA TRP A 147 -9.08 9.42 -4.94
C TRP A 147 -8.86 9.40 -3.42
N THR A 148 -8.14 8.39 -2.92
CA THR A 148 -7.79 8.30 -1.50
C THR A 148 -7.05 9.55 -1.03
N VAL A 149 -6.06 10.02 -1.77
CA VAL A 149 -5.28 11.21 -1.42
C VAL A 149 -6.14 12.48 -1.50
N ALA A 150 -6.92 12.64 -2.58
CA ALA A 150 -7.85 13.77 -2.75
C ALA A 150 -8.88 13.85 -1.61
N ASN A 151 -9.35 12.68 -1.09
CA ASN A 151 -10.27 12.65 0.04
C ASN A 151 -9.66 13.33 1.28
N TYR A 152 -8.42 13.02 1.61
CA TYR A 152 -7.71 13.70 2.70
C TYR A 152 -7.47 15.18 2.42
N MET A 153 -7.11 15.53 1.18
CA MET A 153 -6.78 16.91 0.79
C MET A 153 -8.00 17.84 0.89
N VAL A 154 -9.15 17.37 0.42
CA VAL A 154 -10.40 18.16 0.40
C VAL A 154 -11.05 18.23 1.77
N ALA A 155 -11.06 17.11 2.51
CA ALA A 155 -11.64 17.07 3.85
C ALA A 155 -10.75 17.74 4.93
N GLY A 156 -9.44 17.87 4.66
CA GLY A 156 -8.45 18.34 5.65
C GLY A 156 -8.12 17.28 6.71
N GLY A 157 -8.46 16.01 6.47
CA GLY A 157 -8.23 14.90 7.38
C GLY A 157 -8.94 13.62 6.94
N SER A 158 -9.07 12.64 7.83
CA SER A 158 -9.84 11.42 7.54
C SER A 158 -11.34 11.75 7.44
N SER A 159 -12.01 11.11 6.47
CA SER A 159 -13.46 11.19 6.27
C SER A 159 -13.97 9.79 5.94
N ASP A 160 -14.93 9.26 6.73
CA ASP A 160 -15.29 7.84 6.64
C ASP A 160 -16.04 7.47 5.34
N ASP A 161 -16.82 8.39 4.78
CA ASP A 161 -17.61 8.14 3.57
C ASP A 161 -17.28 9.08 2.40
N SER A 162 -16.19 9.83 2.50
CA SER A 162 -15.75 10.81 1.49
C SER A 162 -16.78 11.90 1.17
N GLU A 163 -17.60 12.33 2.13
CA GLU A 163 -18.70 13.29 1.91
C GLU A 163 -18.19 14.58 1.28
N ASP A 164 -17.12 15.17 1.85
CA ASP A 164 -16.58 16.44 1.34
C ASP A 164 -16.07 16.31 -0.10
N LEU A 165 -15.37 15.20 -0.41
CA LEU A 165 -14.88 14.97 -1.77
C LEU A 165 -16.01 14.69 -2.75
N ARG A 166 -17.06 13.96 -2.35
CA ARG A 166 -18.24 13.72 -3.18
C ARG A 166 -19.01 15.01 -3.44
N ARG A 167 -19.13 15.89 -2.44
CA ARG A 167 -19.70 17.23 -2.58
C ARG A 167 -18.86 18.06 -3.53
N PHE A 168 -17.54 18.06 -3.37
CA PHE A 168 -16.61 18.77 -4.26
C PHE A 168 -16.72 18.27 -5.71
N ALA A 169 -16.82 16.96 -5.93
CA ALA A 169 -17.04 16.37 -7.24
C ALA A 169 -18.33 16.84 -7.92
N ALA A 170 -19.40 17.05 -7.14
CA ALA A 170 -20.68 17.49 -7.66
C ALA A 170 -20.72 19.00 -7.94
N THR A 171 -20.01 19.82 -7.16
CA THR A 171 -20.06 21.29 -7.27
C THR A 171 -18.92 21.88 -8.10
N HIS A 172 -17.77 21.21 -8.16
CA HIS A 172 -16.54 21.67 -8.82
C HIS A 172 -15.89 20.54 -9.65
N PRO A 173 -16.61 19.91 -10.59
CA PRO A 173 -16.11 18.74 -11.30
C PRO A 173 -14.83 18.99 -12.11
N ALA A 174 -14.70 20.17 -12.73
CA ALA A 174 -13.50 20.52 -13.51
C ALA A 174 -12.27 20.73 -12.61
N ASP A 175 -12.45 21.31 -11.42
CA ASP A 175 -11.37 21.49 -10.46
C ASP A 175 -10.92 20.14 -9.88
N LEU A 176 -11.86 19.22 -9.63
CA LEU A 176 -11.52 17.86 -9.23
C LEU A 176 -10.75 17.13 -10.33
N ASP A 177 -11.15 17.23 -11.59
CA ASP A 177 -10.42 16.64 -12.70
C ASP A 177 -8.97 17.17 -12.76
N GLY A 178 -8.78 18.47 -12.59
CA GLY A 178 -7.47 19.11 -12.53
C GLY A 178 -6.62 18.60 -11.35
N LEU A 179 -7.22 18.47 -10.17
CA LEU A 179 -6.56 17.88 -8.99
C LEU A 179 -6.16 16.42 -9.23
N MET A 180 -7.06 15.62 -9.80
CA MET A 180 -6.79 14.21 -10.11
C MET A 180 -5.63 14.04 -11.09
N GLU A 181 -5.55 14.85 -12.16
CA GLU A 181 -4.41 14.81 -13.10
C GLU A 181 -3.10 15.22 -12.42
N THR A 182 -3.11 16.23 -11.56
CA THR A 182 -1.94 16.64 -10.76
C THR A 182 -1.47 15.52 -9.84
N LEU A 183 -2.41 14.83 -9.17
CA LEU A 183 -2.10 13.69 -8.31
C LEU A 183 -1.59 12.48 -9.09
N VAL A 184 -2.16 12.20 -10.26
CA VAL A 184 -1.66 11.14 -11.16
C VAL A 184 -0.22 11.41 -11.56
N GLU A 185 0.10 12.63 -11.97
CA GLU A 185 1.46 13.00 -12.37
C GLU A 185 2.43 12.93 -11.19
N ALA A 186 2.10 13.57 -10.07
CA ALA A 186 2.95 13.58 -8.89
C ALA A 186 3.20 12.17 -8.34
N THR A 187 2.16 11.32 -8.31
CA THR A 187 2.27 9.93 -7.86
C THR A 187 3.14 9.12 -8.80
N ALA A 188 2.99 9.28 -10.12
CA ALA A 188 3.83 8.57 -11.08
C ALA A 188 5.31 8.97 -10.95
N LEU A 189 5.63 10.26 -10.83
CA LEU A 189 6.99 10.76 -10.61
C LEU A 189 7.57 10.22 -9.28
N TYR A 190 6.79 10.24 -8.21
CA TYR A 190 7.18 9.71 -6.91
C TYR A 190 7.50 8.20 -6.96
N LEU A 191 6.69 7.42 -7.66
CA LEU A 191 6.91 5.98 -7.80
C LEU A 191 8.10 5.67 -8.73
N ILE A 192 8.34 6.46 -9.78
CA ILE A 192 9.52 6.36 -10.65
C ILE A 192 10.80 6.53 -9.82
N GLU A 193 10.86 7.54 -8.94
CA GLU A 193 12.01 7.75 -8.08
C GLU A 193 12.20 6.64 -7.04
N GLN A 194 11.12 6.06 -6.51
CA GLN A 194 11.23 4.88 -5.63
C GLN A 194 11.84 3.68 -6.37
N VAL A 195 11.44 3.43 -7.63
CA VAL A 195 12.05 2.36 -8.44
C VAL A 195 13.52 2.68 -8.72
N ARG A 196 13.85 3.92 -9.09
CA ARG A 196 15.24 4.35 -9.30
C ARG A 196 16.09 4.13 -8.05
N ALA A 197 15.52 4.37 -6.86
CA ALA A 197 16.18 4.16 -5.58
C ALA A 197 16.27 2.69 -5.15
N GLY A 198 15.58 1.76 -5.82
CA GLY A 198 15.71 0.32 -5.60
C GLY A 198 14.45 -0.43 -5.19
N ALA A 199 13.26 0.18 -5.24
CA ALA A 199 12.00 -0.56 -5.08
C ALA A 199 11.82 -1.56 -6.22
N GLU A 200 11.37 -2.78 -5.89
CA GLU A 200 11.24 -3.91 -6.81
C GLU A 200 9.80 -4.24 -7.15
N VAL A 201 8.88 -3.76 -6.35
CA VAL A 201 7.43 -3.85 -6.50
C VAL A 201 6.83 -2.52 -6.06
N LEU A 202 5.75 -2.11 -6.68
CA LEU A 202 5.00 -0.93 -6.26
C LEU A 202 3.58 -1.31 -5.83
N GLN A 203 3.11 -0.74 -4.71
CA GLN A 203 1.74 -0.91 -4.26
C GLN A 203 0.98 0.42 -4.25
N ILE A 204 -0.23 0.43 -4.83
CA ILE A 204 -1.13 1.59 -4.82
C ILE A 204 -2.29 1.29 -3.88
N PHE A 205 -2.47 2.14 -2.87
CA PHE A 205 -3.50 2.01 -1.84
C PHE A 205 -4.72 2.88 -2.17
N GLU A 206 -5.81 2.25 -2.63
CA GLU A 206 -7.13 2.88 -2.75
C GLU A 206 -7.93 2.57 -1.47
N SER A 207 -7.54 3.21 -0.37
CA SER A 207 -8.08 2.92 0.96
C SER A 207 -9.54 3.35 1.15
N TRP A 208 -10.01 4.29 0.33
CA TRP A 208 -11.38 4.82 0.34
C TRP A 208 -12.19 4.39 -0.88
N GLY A 209 -11.76 3.32 -1.55
CA GLY A 209 -12.43 2.77 -2.74
C GLY A 209 -13.89 2.42 -2.52
N GLY A 210 -14.25 1.91 -1.34
CA GLY A 210 -15.63 1.58 -0.97
C GLY A 210 -16.57 2.79 -0.80
N ALA A 211 -16.01 4.00 -0.65
CA ALA A 211 -16.78 5.23 -0.55
C ALA A 211 -16.98 5.96 -1.89
N ILE A 212 -16.47 5.39 -2.99
CA ILE A 212 -16.63 5.96 -4.32
C ILE A 212 -18.01 5.58 -4.87
N PRO A 213 -18.85 6.56 -5.28
CA PRO A 213 -20.10 6.24 -5.96
C PRO A 213 -19.87 5.38 -7.22
N ALA A 214 -20.72 4.38 -7.45
CA ALA A 214 -20.54 3.41 -8.54
C ALA A 214 -20.27 4.06 -9.91
N GLY A 215 -20.98 5.13 -10.25
CA GLY A 215 -20.78 5.88 -11.51
C GLY A 215 -19.48 6.68 -11.59
N MET A 216 -18.72 6.76 -10.50
CA MET A 216 -17.46 7.52 -10.41
C MET A 216 -16.22 6.62 -10.33
N VAL A 217 -16.38 5.33 -10.08
CA VAL A 217 -15.26 4.38 -9.85
C VAL A 217 -14.29 4.38 -11.03
N ASP A 218 -14.81 4.28 -12.24
CA ASP A 218 -13.97 4.26 -13.44
C ASP A 218 -13.17 5.57 -13.59
N ARG A 219 -13.86 6.71 -13.49
CA ARG A 219 -13.27 8.03 -13.73
C ARG A 219 -12.25 8.43 -12.68
N TYR A 220 -12.53 8.16 -11.41
CA TYR A 220 -11.76 8.72 -10.30
C TYR A 220 -10.88 7.71 -9.55
N SER A 221 -10.98 6.42 -9.88
CA SER A 221 -10.10 5.41 -9.27
C SER A 221 -9.42 4.51 -10.29
N VAL A 222 -10.16 3.74 -11.09
CA VAL A 222 -9.58 2.78 -12.04
C VAL A 222 -8.69 3.46 -13.08
N GLU A 223 -9.19 4.51 -13.74
CA GLU A 223 -8.46 5.23 -14.79
C GLU A 223 -7.25 6.01 -14.26
N PRO A 224 -7.32 6.74 -13.13
CA PRO A 224 -6.15 7.33 -12.50
C PRO A 224 -5.06 6.31 -12.15
N ILE A 225 -5.42 5.16 -11.56
CA ILE A 225 -4.47 4.08 -11.25
C ILE A 225 -3.84 3.53 -12.53
N ARG A 226 -4.63 3.27 -13.58
CA ARG A 226 -4.13 2.84 -14.89
C ARG A 226 -3.13 3.83 -15.49
N LYS A 227 -3.42 5.13 -15.43
CA LYS A 227 -2.53 6.19 -15.90
C LYS A 227 -1.20 6.20 -15.14
N ILE A 228 -1.22 6.06 -13.81
CA ILE A 228 -0.01 5.98 -12.98
C ILE A 228 0.83 4.77 -13.41
N ILE A 229 0.22 3.58 -13.49
CA ILE A 229 0.92 2.35 -13.87
C ILE A 229 1.54 2.50 -15.27
N SER A 230 0.79 3.04 -16.24
CA SER A 230 1.29 3.28 -17.60
C SER A 230 2.47 4.25 -17.62
N ARG A 231 2.38 5.39 -16.89
CA ARG A 231 3.47 6.39 -16.83
C ARG A 231 4.74 5.82 -16.20
N VAL A 232 4.62 5.05 -15.12
CA VAL A 232 5.78 4.41 -14.49
C VAL A 232 6.40 3.37 -15.42
N ARG A 233 5.59 2.58 -16.12
CA ARG A 233 6.07 1.56 -17.07
C ARG A 233 6.71 2.13 -18.32
N ASN A 234 6.46 3.36 -18.68
CA ASN A 234 7.22 4.02 -19.75
C ASN A 234 8.72 4.13 -19.39
N SER A 235 9.06 4.25 -18.11
CA SER A 235 10.45 4.28 -17.62
C SER A 235 10.95 2.91 -17.14
N TYR A 236 10.07 2.09 -16.59
CA TYR A 236 10.37 0.77 -16.00
C TYR A 236 9.35 -0.28 -16.45
N PRO A 237 9.46 -0.80 -17.70
CA PRO A 237 8.42 -1.63 -18.33
C PRO A 237 8.05 -2.90 -17.56
N SER A 238 8.99 -3.49 -16.83
CA SER A 238 8.82 -4.76 -16.13
C SER A 238 8.44 -4.63 -14.64
N ILE A 239 8.33 -3.39 -14.10
CA ILE A 239 8.01 -3.21 -12.69
C ILE A 239 6.62 -3.74 -12.35
N PRO A 240 6.48 -4.68 -11.39
CA PRO A 240 5.18 -5.19 -11.02
C PRO A 240 4.45 -4.24 -10.06
N PHE A 241 3.11 -4.22 -10.22
CA PHE A 241 2.21 -3.43 -9.38
C PHE A 241 1.22 -4.32 -8.63
N ILE A 242 0.96 -3.95 -7.38
CA ILE A 242 -0.18 -4.45 -6.59
C ILE A 242 -1.13 -3.27 -6.37
N VAL A 243 -2.43 -3.48 -6.57
CA VAL A 243 -3.47 -2.49 -6.25
C VAL A 243 -4.28 -2.99 -5.06
N PHE A 244 -4.57 -2.13 -4.10
CA PHE A 244 -5.43 -2.44 -2.95
C PHE A 244 -6.71 -1.58 -2.97
N PRO A 245 -7.78 -2.04 -3.67
CA PRO A 245 -9.05 -1.33 -3.76
C PRO A 245 -9.97 -1.70 -2.58
N ARG A 246 -9.67 -1.21 -1.39
CA ARG A 246 -10.41 -1.55 -0.17
C ARG A 246 -11.88 -1.16 -0.26
N GLY A 247 -12.76 -2.09 0.12
CA GLY A 247 -14.21 -1.89 0.10
C GLY A 247 -14.85 -1.92 -1.29
N SER A 248 -14.05 -2.14 -2.35
CA SER A 248 -14.52 -2.09 -3.75
C SER A 248 -14.92 -3.46 -4.30
N GLY A 249 -15.32 -4.41 -3.44
CA GLY A 249 -15.58 -5.79 -3.86
C GLY A 249 -16.55 -5.94 -5.04
N MET A 250 -17.56 -5.08 -5.15
CA MET A 250 -18.50 -5.05 -6.29
C MET A 250 -17.86 -4.57 -7.61
N HIS A 251 -16.77 -3.80 -7.52
CA HIS A 251 -16.04 -3.25 -8.66
C HIS A 251 -14.69 -3.92 -8.89
N LEU A 252 -14.42 -5.03 -8.21
CA LEU A 252 -13.12 -5.70 -8.24
C LEU A 252 -12.68 -6.08 -9.67
N SER A 253 -13.62 -6.52 -10.54
CA SER A 253 -13.33 -6.82 -11.94
C SER A 253 -12.73 -5.64 -12.70
N ALA A 254 -13.23 -4.43 -12.49
CA ALA A 254 -12.68 -3.24 -13.13
C ALA A 254 -11.21 -2.99 -12.76
N TYR A 255 -10.84 -3.20 -11.50
CA TYR A 255 -9.45 -3.09 -11.06
C TYR A 255 -8.56 -4.20 -11.63
N THR A 256 -9.05 -5.44 -11.67
CA THR A 256 -8.27 -6.59 -12.14
C THR A 256 -8.05 -6.60 -13.65
N GLU A 257 -9.00 -6.10 -14.43
CA GLU A 257 -8.98 -6.16 -15.89
C GLU A 257 -8.37 -4.90 -16.52
N ARG A 258 -8.53 -3.73 -15.89
CA ARG A 258 -8.30 -2.44 -16.56
C ARG A 258 -7.13 -1.64 -16.02
N THR A 259 -6.67 -1.87 -14.79
CA THR A 259 -5.54 -1.11 -14.24
C THR A 259 -4.19 -1.55 -14.80
N GLY A 260 -4.07 -2.80 -15.24
CA GLY A 260 -2.81 -3.41 -15.67
C GLY A 260 -1.93 -3.88 -14.50
N ALA A 261 -2.48 -3.99 -13.28
CA ALA A 261 -1.74 -4.49 -12.13
C ALA A 261 -1.34 -5.98 -12.29
N ASN A 262 -0.28 -6.40 -11.63
CA ASN A 262 0.18 -7.81 -11.56
C ASN A 262 -0.45 -8.57 -10.40
N GLY A 263 -0.99 -7.83 -9.43
CA GLY A 263 -1.68 -8.40 -8.28
C GLY A 263 -2.71 -7.44 -7.72
N VAL A 264 -3.72 -8.00 -7.06
CA VAL A 264 -4.74 -7.24 -6.36
C VAL A 264 -4.82 -7.71 -4.91
N SER A 265 -4.71 -6.77 -3.99
CA SER A 265 -4.89 -7.03 -2.57
C SER A 265 -6.37 -7.02 -2.23
N ILE A 266 -6.81 -8.06 -1.57
CA ILE A 266 -8.21 -8.31 -1.20
C ILE A 266 -8.39 -7.92 0.27
N ASP A 267 -9.41 -7.13 0.56
CA ASP A 267 -9.75 -6.80 1.94
C ASP A 267 -10.47 -7.94 2.66
N PHE A 268 -10.54 -7.83 4.00
CA PHE A 268 -11.17 -8.87 4.82
C PHE A 268 -12.71 -8.95 4.67
N GLN A 269 -13.35 -7.97 4.05
CA GLN A 269 -14.80 -7.97 3.78
C GLN A 269 -15.15 -8.70 2.49
N THR A 270 -14.17 -8.93 1.63
CA THR A 270 -14.35 -9.57 0.32
C THR A 270 -14.00 -11.06 0.40
N SER A 271 -14.90 -11.92 -0.06
CA SER A 271 -14.61 -13.36 -0.16
C SER A 271 -13.48 -13.63 -1.13
N LEU A 272 -12.39 -14.26 -0.65
CA LEU A 272 -11.23 -14.59 -1.47
C LEU A 272 -11.57 -15.59 -2.58
N ALA A 273 -12.40 -16.58 -2.28
CA ALA A 273 -12.90 -17.53 -3.29
C ALA A 273 -13.70 -16.84 -4.41
N LYS A 274 -14.58 -15.87 -4.04
CA LYS A 274 -15.32 -15.08 -5.03
C LYS A 274 -14.40 -14.17 -5.83
N ALA A 275 -13.42 -13.53 -5.19
CA ALA A 275 -12.42 -12.73 -5.89
C ALA A 275 -11.67 -13.58 -6.93
N ARG A 276 -11.19 -14.75 -6.54
CA ARG A 276 -10.50 -15.69 -7.45
C ARG A 276 -11.36 -16.12 -8.62
N SER A 277 -12.67 -16.34 -8.43
CA SER A 277 -13.57 -16.80 -9.51
C SER A 277 -13.80 -15.79 -10.64
N ILE A 278 -13.52 -14.50 -10.39
CA ILE A 278 -13.70 -13.42 -11.39
C ILE A 278 -12.37 -12.87 -11.92
N MET A 279 -11.24 -13.36 -11.42
CA MET A 279 -9.91 -12.90 -11.82
C MET A 279 -9.25 -13.87 -12.79
N SER A 280 -8.34 -13.34 -13.62
CA SER A 280 -7.45 -14.20 -14.42
C SER A 280 -6.69 -15.17 -13.51
N PRO A 281 -6.52 -16.45 -13.89
CA PRO A 281 -5.78 -17.45 -13.10
C PRO A 281 -4.32 -17.03 -12.80
N THR A 282 -3.72 -16.23 -13.67
CA THR A 282 -2.33 -15.75 -13.54
C THR A 282 -2.21 -14.46 -12.76
N LEU A 283 -3.30 -13.75 -12.49
CA LEU A 283 -3.26 -12.53 -11.69
C LEU A 283 -3.09 -12.89 -10.21
N ALA A 284 -2.09 -12.33 -9.56
CA ALA A 284 -1.81 -12.59 -8.16
C ALA A 284 -2.90 -12.00 -7.24
N THR A 285 -3.29 -12.75 -6.22
CA THR A 285 -4.05 -12.20 -5.08
C THR A 285 -3.12 -11.94 -3.92
N GLN A 286 -3.46 -10.97 -3.09
CA GLN A 286 -2.80 -10.69 -1.82
C GLN A 286 -3.86 -10.52 -0.73
N GLY A 287 -3.59 -11.02 0.47
CA GLY A 287 -4.51 -10.86 1.62
C GLY A 287 -4.88 -12.22 2.19
N ASN A 288 -6.04 -12.38 2.87
CA ASN A 288 -6.95 -11.30 3.29
C ASN A 288 -7.40 -11.53 4.75
N LEU A 289 -6.46 -12.04 5.58
CA LEU A 289 -6.79 -12.33 6.98
C LEU A 289 -7.32 -11.07 7.68
N ASP A 290 -8.44 -11.20 8.38
CA ASP A 290 -8.98 -10.11 9.20
C ASP A 290 -7.97 -9.74 10.30
N PRO A 291 -7.53 -8.48 10.39
CA PRO A 291 -6.63 -8.02 11.45
C PRO A 291 -7.17 -8.24 12.86
N MET A 292 -8.49 -8.28 13.05
CA MET A 292 -9.10 -8.59 14.36
C MET A 292 -8.93 -10.05 14.72
N VAL A 293 -9.06 -10.97 13.75
CA VAL A 293 -8.82 -12.40 13.97
C VAL A 293 -7.36 -12.63 14.38
N LEU A 294 -6.41 -11.92 13.75
CA LEU A 294 -5.00 -11.96 14.16
C LEU A 294 -4.81 -11.41 15.58
N ALA A 295 -5.49 -10.32 15.94
CA ALA A 295 -5.39 -9.72 17.27
C ALA A 295 -5.95 -10.64 18.37
N VAL A 296 -7.02 -11.37 18.07
CA VAL A 296 -7.64 -12.35 19.00
C VAL A 296 -6.76 -13.60 19.13
N GLY A 297 -6.24 -14.13 18.02
CA GLY A 297 -5.38 -15.33 18.02
C GLY A 297 -6.15 -16.65 18.23
N GLY A 298 -5.44 -17.67 18.66
CA GLY A 298 -6.00 -18.97 19.00
C GLY A 298 -6.58 -19.75 17.81
N GLU A 299 -7.63 -20.54 18.08
CA GLU A 299 -8.27 -21.40 17.07
C GLU A 299 -8.89 -20.60 15.92
N ALA A 300 -9.49 -19.44 16.20
CA ALA A 300 -10.06 -18.57 15.19
C ALA A 300 -8.99 -18.12 14.17
N GLN A 301 -7.81 -17.75 14.64
CA GLN A 301 -6.67 -17.39 13.79
C GLN A 301 -6.22 -18.59 12.95
N SER A 302 -6.01 -19.74 13.59
CA SER A 302 -5.52 -20.94 12.93
C SER A 302 -6.48 -21.42 11.83
N SER A 303 -7.78 -21.46 12.13
CA SER A 303 -8.83 -21.81 11.17
C SER A 303 -8.88 -20.86 9.97
N ALA A 304 -8.84 -19.54 10.22
CA ALA A 304 -8.88 -18.54 9.15
C ALA A 304 -7.65 -18.62 8.24
N ILE A 305 -6.45 -18.84 8.80
CA ILE A 305 -5.23 -19.03 8.00
C ILE A 305 -5.35 -20.28 7.13
N SER A 306 -5.79 -21.41 7.68
CA SER A 306 -6.01 -22.67 6.91
C SER A 306 -6.97 -22.43 5.75
N GLN A 307 -8.09 -21.76 5.97
CA GLN A 307 -9.07 -21.45 4.92
C GLN A 307 -8.47 -20.61 3.78
N ILE A 308 -7.66 -19.58 4.11
CA ILE A 308 -6.98 -18.76 3.10
C ILE A 308 -6.02 -19.62 2.28
N LEU A 309 -5.19 -20.43 2.92
CA LEU A 309 -4.22 -21.29 2.26
C LEU A 309 -4.89 -22.35 1.37
N GLU A 310 -5.97 -22.95 1.82
CA GLU A 310 -6.79 -23.88 1.02
C GLU A 310 -7.40 -23.21 -0.20
N GLN A 311 -8.00 -22.02 -0.04
CA GLN A 311 -8.65 -21.28 -1.14
C GLN A 311 -7.64 -20.76 -2.18
N THR A 312 -6.38 -20.66 -1.84
CA THR A 312 -5.33 -20.13 -2.71
C THR A 312 -4.33 -21.20 -3.17
N ALA A 313 -4.53 -22.45 -2.77
CA ALA A 313 -3.65 -23.55 -3.15
C ALA A 313 -3.48 -23.65 -4.67
N GLY A 314 -2.23 -23.76 -5.14
CA GLY A 314 -1.90 -23.84 -6.56
C GLY A 314 -2.16 -22.58 -7.37
N THR A 315 -2.47 -21.44 -6.74
CA THR A 315 -2.65 -20.14 -7.41
C THR A 315 -1.58 -19.13 -6.98
N PRO A 316 -1.30 -18.09 -7.81
CA PRO A 316 -0.40 -17.01 -7.40
C PRO A 316 -1.01 -16.22 -6.23
N HIS A 317 -0.44 -16.38 -5.03
CA HIS A 317 -0.93 -15.74 -3.82
C HIS A 317 0.19 -15.23 -2.92
N ILE A 318 -0.03 -14.06 -2.32
CA ILE A 318 0.80 -13.45 -1.29
C ILE A 318 -0.04 -13.41 -0.02
N PHE A 319 0.40 -14.09 1.03
CA PHE A 319 -0.31 -14.03 2.31
C PHE A 319 -0.10 -12.66 2.96
N ASN A 320 -1.20 -12.03 3.34
CA ASN A 320 -1.24 -10.75 4.04
C ASN A 320 -2.54 -10.64 4.84
N LEU A 321 -2.68 -9.54 5.57
CA LEU A 321 -3.95 -9.14 6.16
C LEU A 321 -4.84 -8.45 5.14
N GLY A 322 -6.15 -8.46 5.38
CA GLY A 322 -7.13 -7.69 4.59
C GLY A 322 -7.17 -6.19 4.95
N HIS A 323 -6.31 -5.73 5.84
CA HIS A 323 -5.98 -4.33 6.16
C HIS A 323 -4.70 -4.29 7.00
N GLY A 324 -4.28 -3.11 7.45
CA GLY A 324 -3.10 -2.97 8.32
C GLY A 324 -3.25 -3.69 9.66
N ILE A 325 -2.13 -4.26 10.16
CA ILE A 325 -2.09 -4.87 11.49
C ILE A 325 -2.52 -3.87 12.58
N ARG A 326 -3.23 -4.35 13.56
CA ARG A 326 -3.69 -3.55 14.70
C ARG A 326 -2.60 -3.37 15.75
N GLN A 327 -2.60 -2.20 16.40
CA GLN A 327 -1.57 -1.85 17.38
C GLN A 327 -1.59 -2.72 18.65
N GLU A 328 -2.74 -3.31 18.98
CA GLU A 328 -2.95 -4.20 20.11
C GLU A 328 -2.61 -5.67 19.83
N THR A 329 -2.20 -6.00 18.59
CA THR A 329 -1.89 -7.38 18.21
C THR A 329 -0.69 -7.92 18.99
N PRO A 330 -0.82 -9.04 19.74
CA PRO A 330 0.31 -9.66 20.41
C PRO A 330 1.34 -10.22 19.41
N ILE A 331 2.61 -10.00 19.69
CA ILE A 331 3.72 -10.46 18.82
C ILE A 331 3.65 -11.98 18.59
N ARG A 332 3.36 -12.77 19.62
CA ARG A 332 3.19 -14.22 19.53
C ARG A 332 2.15 -14.67 18.49
N HIS A 333 1.10 -13.87 18.25
CA HIS A 333 0.09 -14.20 17.25
C HIS A 333 0.64 -14.01 15.83
N VAL A 334 1.49 -13.02 15.63
CA VAL A 334 2.21 -12.83 14.36
C VAL A 334 3.19 -13.97 14.12
N GLU A 335 3.94 -14.38 15.15
CA GLU A 335 4.86 -15.53 15.08
C GLU A 335 4.13 -16.83 14.74
N ASN A 336 3.00 -17.11 15.41
CA ASN A 336 2.18 -18.30 15.15
C ASN A 336 1.62 -18.28 13.71
N MET A 337 1.14 -17.13 13.23
CA MET A 337 0.67 -16.99 11.85
C MET A 337 1.79 -17.33 10.84
N ILE A 338 2.96 -16.74 11.02
CA ILE A 338 4.11 -16.99 10.14
C ILE A 338 4.50 -18.47 10.16
N ALA A 339 4.58 -19.08 11.33
CA ALA A 339 4.88 -20.50 11.46
C ALA A 339 3.87 -21.37 10.70
N GLN A 340 2.58 -21.09 10.80
CA GLN A 340 1.53 -21.81 10.10
C GLN A 340 1.62 -21.64 8.58
N VAL A 341 1.81 -20.39 8.09
CA VAL A 341 1.97 -20.11 6.65
C VAL A 341 3.22 -20.78 6.09
N ARG A 342 4.34 -20.81 6.84
CA ARG A 342 5.59 -21.49 6.43
C ARG A 342 5.49 -23.02 6.43
N ALA A 343 4.62 -23.60 7.25
CA ALA A 343 4.39 -25.04 7.30
C ALA A 343 3.48 -25.54 6.16
N SER A 344 2.81 -24.65 5.41
CA SER A 344 1.98 -25.02 4.27
C SER A 344 2.84 -25.61 3.14
N ARG A 345 2.38 -26.74 2.61
CA ARG A 345 3.05 -27.49 1.52
C ARG A 345 2.27 -27.40 0.23
#